data_ab3a4c1ae7a14914864ae31cdb4c7a45
#
_entry.id   ab3a4c1ae7a14914864ae31cdb4c7a45
#
_cell.length_a   1.000
_cell.length_b   1.000
_cell.length_c   1.000
_cell.angle_alpha   90.00
_cell.angle_beta   90.00
_cell.angle_gamma   90.00
#
_symmetry.space_group_name_H-M   'P 1'
#
loop_
_entity.id
_entity.type
_entity.pdbx_description
1 polymer ?
#
loop_
_entity_poly.entity_id
_entity_poly.type
_entity_poly.pdbx_seq_one_letter_code
_entity_poly.pdbx_strand_id
1 'polypeptide(L)'
;MTHTVIDTRDRGDSHNRYGPTAGRAFPEGKKRLDSRTIDMHAHVLIPEAMAYIAPHNDPMKIAMVKHSNAETRGINMQQDKDRTLAMTDLDDRMRVLDAMGIDFQLVAPPPPQCFYHIPVEHAVVASRMVNDGLAGWVGKRPDRLAALGTVPLHDPAEAVVELTRCMGELGMKGVEVLTNVNGKELADPEFAPFWQKAEELGALVMIHPNGFTGGERFSDYYFSNVIGNPLETTVALHHLIFSGTLERMPDLKILAVHGGGYLPAYSGRIDHAWGARRDCNAGLPKPPTHYLRKIYFDNVVFSPHQLEYLVKVYGADKIVMGTDYPYDMADYDPVEHVISAGLSAGDTAKVAGGTAARLLGLE
;
A
#
# COMPACT_ATOMS: atom_id res chain seq x y z
N MET A 1 -0.75 16.68 24.15
CA MET A 1 -1.50 17.66 23.35
C MET A 1 -2.39 16.83 22.45
N THR A 2 -3.70 16.95 22.63
CA THR A 2 -4.67 16.31 21.75
C THR A 2 -4.47 16.88 20.36
N HIS A 3 -4.06 16.05 19.40
CA HIS A 3 -4.05 16.45 18.00
C HIS A 3 -5.49 16.80 17.62
N THR A 4 -5.75 18.08 17.51
CA THR A 4 -7.00 18.57 16.95
C THR A 4 -6.95 18.19 15.48
N VAL A 5 -7.64 17.13 15.10
CA VAL A 5 -7.97 16.90 13.69
C VAL A 5 -8.61 18.19 13.23
N ILE A 6 -7.98 18.90 12.30
CA ILE A 6 -8.55 20.13 11.74
C ILE A 6 -9.82 19.70 11.02
N ASP A 7 -10.95 19.96 11.62
CA ASP A 7 -12.25 19.72 11.00
C ASP A 7 -12.40 20.69 9.82
N THR A 8 -12.12 20.19 8.63
CA THR A 8 -12.20 20.96 7.39
C THR A 8 -13.65 21.28 7.00
N ARG A 9 -14.65 20.68 7.69
CA ARG A 9 -16.09 20.94 7.46
C ARG A 9 -16.51 22.36 7.82
N ASP A 10 -15.75 23.05 8.65
CA ASP A 10 -16.07 24.41 9.12
C ASP A 10 -15.59 25.52 8.17
N ARG A 11 -15.01 25.19 7.02
CA ARG A 11 -14.52 26.17 6.04
C ARG A 11 -15.54 26.59 4.97
N GLY A 12 -16.81 26.31 5.17
CA GLY A 12 -17.90 26.83 4.28
C GLY A 12 -17.97 26.27 2.87
N ASP A 13 -17.10 25.32 2.53
CA ASP A 13 -16.98 24.76 1.17
C ASP A 13 -17.39 23.29 1.14
N SER A 14 -18.45 22.97 1.86
CA SER A 14 -18.94 21.59 2.08
C SER A 14 -19.43 20.85 0.84
N HIS A 15 -19.37 21.46 -0.35
CA HIS A 15 -19.90 20.88 -1.59
C HIS A 15 -18.91 20.89 -2.76
N ASN A 16 -17.64 21.16 -2.52
CA ASN A 16 -16.64 21.00 -3.58
C ASN A 16 -16.40 19.50 -3.80
N ARG A 17 -17.03 18.92 -4.83
CA ARG A 17 -16.87 17.54 -5.25
C ARG A 17 -15.41 17.12 -5.43
N TYR A 18 -14.56 18.04 -5.79
CA TYR A 18 -13.14 17.81 -6.06
C TYR A 18 -12.25 18.24 -4.89
N GLY A 19 -12.84 18.59 -3.75
CA GLY A 19 -12.07 18.94 -2.55
C GLY A 19 -11.37 17.72 -1.93
N PRO A 20 -10.29 17.94 -1.18
CA PRO A 20 -9.55 16.88 -0.52
C PRO A 20 -10.40 16.20 0.57
N THR A 21 -10.14 14.90 0.78
CA THR A 21 -10.78 14.11 1.85
C THR A 21 -9.97 14.10 3.14
N ALA A 22 -8.72 14.59 3.10
CA ALA A 22 -7.84 14.68 4.26
C ALA A 22 -8.48 15.42 5.43
N GLY A 23 -8.34 14.90 6.63
CA GLY A 23 -8.89 15.50 7.85
C GLY A 23 -10.37 15.23 8.08
N ARG A 24 -11.01 14.34 7.34
CA ARG A 24 -12.36 13.86 7.65
C ARG A 24 -12.36 13.20 9.04
N ALA A 25 -13.37 13.58 9.85
CA ALA A 25 -13.55 12.96 11.15
C ALA A 25 -14.08 11.53 10.98
N PHE A 26 -13.84 10.69 12.00
CA PHE A 26 -14.48 9.38 12.07
C PHE A 26 -15.99 9.50 11.87
N PRO A 27 -16.59 8.72 10.97
CA PRO A 27 -18.03 8.70 10.78
C PRO A 27 -18.75 8.11 12.01
N GLU A 28 -20.07 8.36 12.12
CA GLU A 28 -20.88 7.86 13.24
C GLU A 28 -21.32 6.41 13.11
N GLY A 29 -20.55 5.54 12.46
CA GLY A 29 -20.75 4.09 12.45
C GLY A 29 -22.00 3.57 11.73
N LYS A 30 -22.55 4.28 10.76
CA LYS A 30 -23.65 3.81 9.94
C LYS A 30 -23.16 3.20 8.64
N LYS A 31 -23.61 1.98 8.34
CA LYS A 31 -23.41 1.40 7.01
C LYS A 31 -24.08 2.30 5.96
N ARG A 32 -23.29 2.84 5.02
CA ARG A 32 -23.77 3.80 4.01
C ARG A 32 -23.95 3.19 2.63
N LEU A 33 -23.43 1.97 2.45
CA LEU A 33 -23.58 1.19 1.22
C LEU A 33 -24.19 -0.16 1.55
N ASP A 34 -25.09 -0.63 0.70
CA ASP A 34 -25.68 -1.99 0.82
C ASP A 34 -24.67 -3.08 0.41
N SER A 35 -23.71 -2.72 -0.44
CA SER A 35 -22.61 -3.61 -0.83
C SER A 35 -21.59 -3.77 0.29
N ARG A 36 -20.87 -4.91 0.27
CA ARG A 36 -19.75 -5.16 1.18
C ARG A 36 -18.66 -4.13 0.99
N THR A 37 -18.11 -3.63 2.10
CA THR A 37 -16.99 -2.69 2.13
C THR A 37 -15.73 -3.40 2.60
N ILE A 38 -14.65 -3.31 1.82
CA ILE A 38 -13.39 -3.99 2.10
C ILE A 38 -12.24 -3.00 1.95
N ASP A 39 -11.52 -2.79 3.05
CA ASP A 39 -10.30 -2.00 3.07
C ASP A 39 -9.10 -2.88 2.71
N MET A 40 -8.38 -2.52 1.66
CA MET A 40 -7.27 -3.30 1.10
C MET A 40 -5.89 -2.74 1.47
N HIS A 41 -5.83 -1.67 2.28
CA HIS A 41 -4.59 -1.02 2.64
C HIS A 41 -4.65 -0.49 4.08
N ALA A 42 -4.15 -1.28 5.02
CA ALA A 42 -4.04 -0.89 6.43
C ALA A 42 -2.92 -1.66 7.12
N HIS A 43 -2.39 -1.10 8.21
CA HIS A 43 -1.18 -1.62 8.86
C HIS A 43 -1.42 -2.09 10.29
N VAL A 44 -0.73 -3.18 10.66
CA VAL A 44 -0.67 -3.75 12.01
C VAL A 44 0.79 -3.99 12.37
N LEU A 45 1.22 -3.40 13.47
CA LEU A 45 2.58 -3.55 14.00
C LEU A 45 2.68 -4.80 14.87
N ILE A 46 3.75 -5.56 14.71
CA ILE A 46 4.13 -6.65 15.60
C ILE A 46 5.31 -6.19 16.48
N PRO A 47 5.06 -5.78 17.73
CA PRO A 47 6.06 -5.16 18.59
C PRO A 47 7.24 -6.08 18.92
N GLU A 48 6.99 -7.38 19.02
CA GLU A 48 8.01 -8.38 19.33
C GLU A 48 9.10 -8.43 18.26
N ALA A 49 8.73 -8.28 16.98
CA ALA A 49 9.70 -8.22 15.89
C ALA A 49 10.55 -6.96 15.98
N MET A 50 9.96 -5.80 16.33
CA MET A 50 10.72 -4.58 16.56
C MET A 50 11.67 -4.67 17.74
N ALA A 51 11.24 -5.31 18.84
CA ALA A 51 12.09 -5.56 19.99
C ALA A 51 13.27 -6.48 19.63
N TYR A 52 13.01 -7.53 18.85
CA TYR A 52 14.06 -8.44 18.37
C TYR A 52 15.12 -7.75 17.55
N ILE A 53 14.73 -6.89 16.59
CA ILE A 53 15.68 -6.22 15.68
C ILE A 53 16.37 -4.99 16.30
N ALA A 54 15.92 -4.50 17.46
CA ALA A 54 16.41 -3.26 18.04
C ALA A 54 17.96 -3.13 18.11
N PRO A 55 18.73 -4.20 18.46
CA PRO A 55 20.19 -4.11 18.46
C PRO A 55 20.83 -3.98 17.07
N HIS A 56 20.08 -4.28 16.00
CA HIS A 56 20.56 -4.33 14.62
C HIS A 56 19.96 -3.21 13.76
N ASN A 57 19.03 -2.45 14.33
CA ASN A 57 18.24 -1.45 13.62
C ASN A 57 18.97 -0.09 13.62
N ASP A 58 19.36 0.36 12.43
CA ASP A 58 19.78 1.73 12.19
C ASP A 58 18.70 2.46 11.37
N PRO A 59 17.84 3.27 12.00
CA PRO A 59 16.76 3.97 11.31
C PRO A 59 17.25 4.91 10.20
N MET A 60 18.52 5.39 10.26
CA MET A 60 19.09 6.26 9.23
C MET A 60 19.36 5.56 7.90
N LYS A 61 19.23 4.23 7.85
CA LYS A 61 19.24 3.46 6.59
C LYS A 61 17.88 3.46 5.88
N ILE A 62 16.83 3.90 6.56
CA ILE A 62 15.48 4.01 5.98
C ILE A 62 15.35 5.38 5.30
N ALA A 63 15.00 5.40 4.01
CA ALA A 63 14.95 6.62 3.21
C ALA A 63 14.03 7.70 3.81
N MET A 64 12.85 7.30 4.31
CA MET A 64 11.91 8.19 4.99
C MET A 64 12.54 8.91 6.18
N VAL A 65 13.34 8.22 7.00
CA VAL A 65 14.02 8.80 8.18
C VAL A 65 15.24 9.61 7.75
N LYS A 66 16.04 9.06 6.85
CA LYS A 66 17.30 9.67 6.37
C LYS A 66 17.06 11.04 5.74
N HIS A 67 16.03 11.17 4.91
CA HIS A 67 15.72 12.38 4.16
C HIS A 67 14.68 13.28 4.81
N SER A 68 14.34 13.05 6.08
CA SER A 68 13.52 13.97 6.88
C SER A 68 14.38 14.89 7.74
N ASN A 69 13.95 16.14 7.93
CA ASN A 69 14.60 17.05 8.88
C ASN A 69 14.27 16.67 10.34
N ALA A 70 14.91 17.35 11.30
CA ALA A 70 14.73 17.06 12.72
C ALA A 70 13.30 17.26 13.22
N GLU A 71 12.60 18.28 12.71
CA GLU A 71 11.20 18.56 13.06
C GLU A 71 10.28 17.43 12.60
N THR A 72 10.36 17.04 11.32
CA THR A 72 9.58 15.91 10.75
C THR A 72 9.85 14.62 11.52
N ARG A 73 11.12 14.30 11.82
CA ARG A 73 11.44 13.12 12.63
C ARG A 73 10.83 13.18 14.02
N GLY A 74 10.85 14.37 14.67
CA GLY A 74 10.23 14.56 15.99
C GLY A 74 8.73 14.35 15.96
N ILE A 75 8.04 14.85 14.94
CA ILE A 75 6.60 14.65 14.73
C ILE A 75 6.30 13.16 14.52
N ASN A 76 7.03 12.49 13.62
CA ASN A 76 6.84 11.06 13.33
C ASN A 76 7.02 10.22 14.61
N MET A 77 8.07 10.47 15.40
CA MET A 77 8.30 9.77 16.67
C MET A 77 7.17 9.96 17.68
N GLN A 78 6.56 11.16 17.72
CA GLN A 78 5.41 11.39 18.60
C GLN A 78 4.17 10.66 18.08
N GLN A 79 3.91 10.73 16.78
CA GLN A 79 2.78 10.02 16.15
C GLN A 79 2.89 8.50 16.29
N ASP A 80 4.11 7.93 16.24
CA ASP A 80 4.33 6.49 16.48
C ASP A 80 3.88 6.06 17.89
N LYS A 81 4.09 6.93 18.89
CA LYS A 81 3.59 6.69 20.24
C LYS A 81 2.07 6.84 20.31
N ASP A 82 1.54 7.89 19.69
CA ASP A 82 0.10 8.21 19.75
C ASP A 82 -0.74 7.12 19.07
N ARG A 83 -0.24 6.51 17.97
CA ARG A 83 -0.93 5.44 17.22
C ARG A 83 -0.65 4.02 17.71
N THR A 84 0.15 3.83 18.78
CA THR A 84 0.53 2.50 19.26
C THR A 84 -0.68 1.61 19.47
N LEU A 85 -1.72 2.10 20.17
CA LEU A 85 -2.96 1.34 20.40
C LEU A 85 -3.62 0.92 19.08
N ALA A 86 -3.77 1.85 18.14
CA ALA A 86 -4.37 1.61 16.83
C ALA A 86 -3.59 0.59 15.99
N MET A 87 -2.28 0.47 16.20
CA MET A 87 -1.39 -0.49 15.53
C MET A 87 -1.39 -1.88 16.16
N THR A 88 -1.68 -2.00 17.48
CA THR A 88 -1.37 -3.22 18.26
C THR A 88 -2.55 -3.82 18.99
N ASP A 89 -3.71 -3.15 19.01
CA ASP A 89 -4.90 -3.63 19.72
C ASP A 89 -6.01 -4.05 18.76
N LEU A 90 -6.39 -5.32 18.84
CA LEU A 90 -7.38 -5.92 17.97
C LEU A 90 -8.80 -5.41 18.25
N ASP A 91 -9.15 -5.22 19.52
CA ASP A 91 -10.50 -4.77 19.89
C ASP A 91 -10.72 -3.30 19.50
N ASP A 92 -9.70 -2.47 19.70
CA ASP A 92 -9.72 -1.09 19.18
C ASP A 92 -9.86 -1.07 17.66
N ARG A 93 -9.12 -1.94 16.96
CA ARG A 93 -9.23 -2.10 15.50
C ARG A 93 -10.66 -2.44 15.07
N MET A 94 -11.31 -3.40 15.71
CA MET A 94 -12.69 -3.76 15.37
C MET A 94 -13.66 -2.61 15.57
N ARG A 95 -13.52 -1.88 16.70
CA ARG A 95 -14.32 -0.67 16.97
C ARG A 95 -14.15 0.39 15.87
N VAL A 96 -12.92 0.60 15.40
CA VAL A 96 -12.62 1.58 14.35
C VAL A 96 -13.20 1.15 13.00
N LEU A 97 -13.07 -0.14 12.62
CA LEU A 97 -13.69 -0.65 11.39
C LEU A 97 -15.20 -0.44 11.38
N ASP A 98 -15.86 -0.71 12.52
CA ASP A 98 -17.30 -0.49 12.65
C ASP A 98 -17.66 1.00 12.52
N ALA A 99 -16.86 1.89 13.12
CA ALA A 99 -17.05 3.33 13.00
C ALA A 99 -16.88 3.83 11.56
N MET A 100 -15.90 3.31 10.82
CA MET A 100 -15.67 3.64 9.41
C MET A 100 -16.71 2.99 8.47
N GLY A 101 -17.47 2.01 8.93
CA GLY A 101 -18.40 1.23 8.09
C GLY A 101 -17.67 0.24 7.18
N ILE A 102 -16.55 -0.33 7.65
CA ILE A 102 -15.74 -1.33 6.95
C ILE A 102 -16.14 -2.73 7.42
N ASP A 103 -16.61 -3.56 6.50
CA ASP A 103 -17.03 -4.93 6.81
C ASP A 103 -15.82 -5.89 6.95
N PHE A 104 -14.74 -5.65 6.17
CA PHE A 104 -13.57 -6.52 6.14
C PHE A 104 -12.29 -5.71 5.82
N GLN A 105 -11.16 -6.11 6.39
CA GLN A 105 -9.87 -5.41 6.16
C GLN A 105 -8.76 -6.40 5.85
N LEU A 106 -7.96 -6.08 4.83
CA LEU A 106 -6.67 -6.69 4.56
C LEU A 106 -5.60 -5.90 5.32
N VAL A 107 -4.99 -6.53 6.32
CA VAL A 107 -3.91 -5.92 7.10
C VAL A 107 -2.54 -6.33 6.54
N ALA A 108 -1.60 -5.40 6.57
CA ALA A 108 -0.21 -5.61 6.18
C ALA A 108 0.73 -5.14 7.32
N PRO A 109 1.99 -5.55 7.37
CA PRO A 109 2.94 -4.93 8.28
C PRO A 109 3.16 -3.46 7.91
N PRO A 110 3.55 -2.57 8.84
CA PRO A 110 4.00 -1.25 8.45
C PRO A 110 5.33 -1.33 7.68
N PRO A 111 5.60 -0.42 6.72
CA PRO A 111 6.79 -0.46 5.86
C PRO A 111 8.14 -0.66 6.57
N PRO A 112 8.37 -0.12 7.80
CA PRO A 112 9.59 -0.42 8.54
C PRO A 112 9.76 -1.89 8.93
N GLN A 113 8.70 -2.70 8.95
CA GLN A 113 8.73 -4.15 9.21
C GLN A 113 9.01 -5.01 7.97
N CYS A 114 9.35 -4.42 6.83
CA CYS A 114 9.94 -5.15 5.70
C CYS A 114 11.43 -5.47 5.89
N PHE A 115 12.11 -4.80 6.81
CA PHE A 115 13.45 -5.11 7.33
C PHE A 115 14.61 -5.21 6.32
N TYR A 116 14.52 -4.60 5.13
CA TYR A 116 15.60 -4.72 4.14
C TYR A 116 16.91 -4.03 4.57
N HIS A 117 16.84 -3.12 5.53
CA HIS A 117 17.97 -2.33 6.03
C HIS A 117 18.81 -3.01 7.13
N ILE A 118 18.39 -4.22 7.60
CA ILE A 118 19.12 -4.99 8.62
C ILE A 118 19.79 -6.24 8.00
N PRO A 119 20.75 -6.89 8.70
CA PRO A 119 21.38 -8.13 8.21
C PRO A 119 20.35 -9.23 7.92
N VAL A 120 20.60 -10.00 6.85
CA VAL A 120 19.65 -11.01 6.32
C VAL A 120 19.23 -12.02 7.40
N GLU A 121 20.17 -12.55 8.16
CA GLU A 121 19.94 -13.54 9.21
C GLU A 121 18.93 -13.05 10.26
N HIS A 122 18.92 -11.77 10.57
CA HIS A 122 17.96 -11.15 11.47
C HIS A 122 16.64 -10.83 10.78
N ALA A 123 16.70 -10.41 9.52
CA ALA A 123 15.51 -10.11 8.74
C ALA A 123 14.63 -11.34 8.50
N VAL A 124 15.25 -12.50 8.25
CA VAL A 124 14.53 -13.79 8.11
C VAL A 124 13.74 -14.12 9.38
N VAL A 125 14.38 -14.00 10.56
CA VAL A 125 13.71 -14.26 11.85
C VAL A 125 12.61 -13.24 12.08
N ALA A 126 12.89 -11.95 11.88
CA ALA A 126 11.94 -10.88 12.14
C ALA A 126 10.72 -10.96 11.19
N SER A 127 10.91 -11.29 9.91
CA SER A 127 9.82 -11.47 8.95
C SER A 127 8.90 -12.61 9.38
N ARG A 128 9.44 -13.74 9.86
CA ARG A 128 8.64 -14.83 10.41
C ARG A 128 7.85 -14.42 11.66
N MET A 129 8.46 -13.67 12.56
CA MET A 129 7.75 -13.14 13.74
C MET A 129 6.58 -12.24 13.35
N VAL A 130 6.78 -11.36 12.36
CA VAL A 130 5.71 -10.50 11.83
C VAL A 130 4.59 -11.34 11.23
N ASN A 131 4.91 -12.29 10.38
CA ASN A 131 3.92 -13.11 9.69
C ASN A 131 3.12 -13.99 10.67
N ASP A 132 3.78 -14.59 11.67
CA ASP A 132 3.10 -15.35 12.72
C ASP A 132 2.18 -14.48 13.57
N GLY A 133 2.60 -13.26 13.89
CA GLY A 133 1.79 -12.28 14.61
C GLY A 133 0.55 -11.86 13.82
N LEU A 134 0.69 -11.55 12.53
CA LEU A 134 -0.43 -11.21 11.65
C LEU A 134 -1.39 -12.39 11.45
N ALA A 135 -0.86 -13.60 11.28
CA ALA A 135 -1.69 -14.82 11.23
C ALA A 135 -2.49 -15.02 12.54
N GLY A 136 -1.87 -14.69 13.69
CA GLY A 136 -2.55 -14.69 14.98
C GLY A 136 -3.70 -13.68 15.08
N TRP A 137 -3.57 -12.50 14.48
CA TRP A 137 -4.66 -11.52 14.37
C TRP A 137 -5.81 -12.05 13.51
N VAL A 138 -5.51 -12.56 12.32
CA VAL A 138 -6.50 -13.15 11.42
C VAL A 138 -7.20 -14.34 12.08
N GLY A 139 -6.45 -15.21 12.77
CA GLY A 139 -7.02 -16.37 13.47
C GLY A 139 -8.04 -16.02 14.55
N LYS A 140 -7.93 -14.85 15.18
CA LYS A 140 -8.91 -14.33 16.15
C LYS A 140 -10.17 -13.74 15.49
N ARG A 141 -10.05 -13.17 14.30
CA ARG A 141 -11.15 -12.50 13.59
C ARG A 141 -11.14 -12.82 12.08
N PRO A 142 -11.22 -14.11 11.71
CA PRO A 142 -11.23 -14.53 10.29
C PRO A 142 -12.48 -14.04 9.53
N ASP A 143 -13.53 -13.67 10.26
CA ASP A 143 -14.74 -13.05 9.75
C ASP A 143 -14.54 -11.60 9.28
N ARG A 144 -13.49 -10.93 9.77
CA ARG A 144 -13.25 -9.49 9.55
C ARG A 144 -11.88 -9.18 8.94
N LEU A 145 -10.91 -10.09 9.00
CA LEU A 145 -9.52 -9.84 8.63
C LEU A 145 -8.95 -10.89 7.68
N ALA A 146 -8.12 -10.44 6.77
CA ALA A 146 -7.09 -11.22 6.08
C ALA A 146 -5.74 -10.49 6.20
N ALA A 147 -4.63 -11.14 5.87
CA ALA A 147 -3.31 -10.52 5.96
C ALA A 147 -2.49 -10.67 4.68
N LEU A 148 -1.62 -9.69 4.46
CA LEU A 148 -0.40 -9.79 3.68
C LEU A 148 0.77 -9.94 4.65
N GLY A 149 1.69 -10.84 4.35
CA GLY A 149 2.92 -10.99 5.12
C GLY A 149 4.02 -10.03 4.64
N THR A 150 5.23 -10.27 5.12
CA THR A 150 6.47 -9.65 4.63
C THR A 150 7.51 -10.72 4.34
N VAL A 151 8.48 -10.40 3.47
CA VAL A 151 9.55 -11.32 3.08
C VAL A 151 10.91 -10.60 3.10
N PRO A 152 12.01 -11.28 3.42
CA PRO A 152 13.35 -10.69 3.43
C PRO A 152 13.90 -10.60 1.99
N LEU A 153 13.32 -9.73 1.15
CA LEU A 153 13.57 -9.71 -0.31
C LEU A 153 15.03 -9.38 -0.68
N HIS A 154 15.84 -8.85 0.23
CA HIS A 154 17.29 -8.68 0.02
C HIS A 154 18.07 -10.02 0.06
N ASP A 155 17.38 -11.14 0.36
CA ASP A 155 17.77 -12.50 0.01
C ASP A 155 16.60 -13.17 -0.73
N PRO A 156 16.62 -13.22 -2.06
CA PRO A 156 15.52 -13.74 -2.85
C PRO A 156 15.20 -15.22 -2.61
N ALA A 157 16.18 -16.02 -2.18
CA ALA A 157 15.95 -17.43 -1.84
C ALA A 157 15.11 -17.57 -0.57
N GLU A 158 15.48 -16.84 0.49
CA GLU A 158 14.71 -16.80 1.73
C GLU A 158 13.34 -16.15 1.53
N ALA A 159 13.25 -15.14 0.65
CA ALA A 159 11.97 -14.52 0.30
C ALA A 159 11.00 -15.52 -0.36
N VAL A 160 11.48 -16.40 -1.24
CA VAL A 160 10.68 -17.47 -1.86
C VAL A 160 10.20 -18.48 -0.82
N VAL A 161 11.06 -18.86 0.13
CA VAL A 161 10.69 -19.78 1.22
C VAL A 161 9.59 -19.16 2.08
N GLU A 162 9.76 -17.93 2.51
CA GLU A 162 8.80 -17.27 3.40
C GLU A 162 7.48 -16.92 2.68
N LEU A 163 7.52 -16.50 1.41
CA LEU A 163 6.32 -16.32 0.59
C LEU A 163 5.51 -17.62 0.50
N THR A 164 6.20 -18.76 0.26
CA THR A 164 5.55 -20.06 0.18
C THR A 164 4.90 -20.44 1.52
N ARG A 165 5.56 -20.13 2.65
CA ARG A 165 5.00 -20.34 3.99
C ARG A 165 3.78 -19.46 4.24
N CYS A 166 3.86 -18.17 3.90
CA CYS A 166 2.74 -17.24 4.05
C CYS A 166 1.49 -17.73 3.33
N MET A 167 1.63 -18.16 2.08
CA MET A 167 0.50 -18.61 1.27
C MET A 167 -0.02 -19.99 1.68
N GLY A 168 0.89 -20.95 1.97
CA GLY A 168 0.54 -22.35 2.23
C GLY A 168 0.15 -22.63 3.68
N GLU A 169 1.00 -22.24 4.64
CA GLU A 169 0.83 -22.59 6.06
C GLU A 169 -0.01 -21.55 6.81
N LEU A 170 0.22 -20.25 6.54
CA LEU A 170 -0.43 -19.17 7.27
C LEU A 170 -1.74 -18.69 6.63
N GLY A 171 -2.07 -19.16 5.41
CA GLY A 171 -3.31 -18.81 4.71
C GLY A 171 -3.42 -17.32 4.33
N MET A 172 -2.28 -16.63 4.22
CA MET A 172 -2.24 -15.22 3.82
C MET A 172 -2.64 -15.05 2.36
N LYS A 173 -2.96 -13.83 1.96
CA LYS A 173 -3.37 -13.49 0.59
C LYS A 173 -2.20 -13.06 -0.30
N GLY A 174 -1.03 -12.91 0.26
CA GLY A 174 0.19 -12.46 -0.40
C GLY A 174 1.14 -11.79 0.58
N VAL A 175 1.91 -10.85 0.07
CA VAL A 175 2.91 -10.11 0.85
C VAL A 175 2.97 -8.63 0.46
N GLU A 176 3.42 -7.80 1.40
CA GLU A 176 3.87 -6.43 1.13
C GLU A 176 5.37 -6.44 0.84
N VAL A 177 5.78 -5.68 -0.16
CA VAL A 177 7.18 -5.40 -0.47
C VAL A 177 7.39 -3.89 -0.62
N LEU A 178 8.60 -3.41 -0.30
CA LEU A 178 8.94 -2.02 -0.56
C LEU A 178 9.20 -1.79 -2.05
N THR A 179 9.14 -0.55 -2.47
CA THR A 179 9.36 -0.08 -3.86
C THR A 179 10.75 -0.37 -4.41
N ASN A 180 11.73 -0.54 -3.55
CA ASN A 180 13.08 -0.99 -3.89
C ASN A 180 13.70 -1.77 -2.72
N VAL A 181 14.78 -2.48 -2.98
CA VAL A 181 15.50 -3.28 -1.98
C VAL A 181 16.91 -2.70 -1.80
N ASN A 182 17.09 -1.83 -0.80
CA ASN A 182 18.37 -1.17 -0.53
C ASN A 182 18.95 -0.43 -1.76
N GLY A 183 18.08 0.22 -2.54
CA GLY A 183 18.45 0.96 -3.74
C GLY A 183 18.51 0.11 -5.02
N LYS A 184 18.26 -1.19 -4.96
CA LYS A 184 18.05 -2.03 -6.15
C LYS A 184 16.57 -2.00 -6.54
N GLU A 185 16.31 -1.83 -7.82
CA GLU A 185 14.95 -1.82 -8.36
C GLU A 185 14.28 -3.19 -8.26
N LEU A 186 12.97 -3.22 -8.03
CA LEU A 186 12.19 -4.47 -7.98
C LEU A 186 12.27 -5.31 -9.27
N ALA A 187 12.68 -4.69 -10.36
CA ALA A 187 12.88 -5.32 -11.66
C ALA A 187 14.26 -5.93 -11.86
N ASP A 188 15.17 -5.82 -10.88
CA ASP A 188 16.48 -6.44 -10.96
C ASP A 188 16.35 -7.95 -11.18
N PRO A 189 17.14 -8.55 -12.11
CA PRO A 189 17.06 -9.99 -12.41
C PRO A 189 17.21 -10.89 -11.18
N GLU A 190 17.88 -10.45 -10.12
CA GLU A 190 18.00 -11.26 -8.90
C GLU A 190 16.68 -11.54 -8.22
N PHE A 191 15.66 -10.65 -8.38
CA PHE A 191 14.33 -10.84 -7.82
C PHE A 191 13.38 -11.66 -8.70
N ALA A 192 13.83 -12.11 -9.88
CA ALA A 192 12.99 -12.90 -10.78
C ALA A 192 12.43 -14.18 -10.11
N PRO A 193 13.18 -14.95 -9.29
CA PRO A 193 12.63 -16.11 -8.59
C PRO A 193 11.47 -15.78 -7.65
N PHE A 194 11.52 -14.63 -6.97
CA PHE A 194 10.43 -14.17 -6.12
C PHE A 194 9.17 -13.85 -6.95
N TRP A 195 9.31 -13.11 -8.05
CA TRP A 195 8.18 -12.78 -8.91
C TRP A 195 7.55 -14.02 -9.54
N GLN A 196 8.37 -14.98 -10.00
CA GLN A 196 7.89 -16.25 -10.53
C GLN A 196 7.10 -17.04 -9.48
N LYS A 197 7.59 -17.09 -8.24
CA LYS A 197 6.90 -17.78 -7.16
C LYS A 197 5.61 -17.06 -6.77
N ALA A 198 5.59 -15.73 -6.78
CA ALA A 198 4.39 -14.94 -6.52
C ALA A 198 3.29 -15.20 -7.56
N GLU A 199 3.67 -15.26 -8.85
CA GLU A 199 2.74 -15.61 -9.92
C GLU A 199 2.22 -17.05 -9.78
N GLU A 200 3.12 -18.03 -9.57
CA GLU A 200 2.79 -19.45 -9.38
C GLU A 200 1.78 -19.67 -8.25
N LEU A 201 1.95 -18.98 -7.14
CA LEU A 201 1.07 -19.08 -5.99
C LEU A 201 -0.20 -18.20 -6.10
N GLY A 202 -0.28 -17.36 -7.13
CA GLY A 202 -1.35 -16.36 -7.28
C GLY A 202 -1.37 -15.34 -6.14
N ALA A 203 -0.22 -15.09 -5.51
CA ALA A 203 -0.08 -14.17 -4.38
C ALA A 203 -0.35 -12.72 -4.81
N LEU A 204 -1.08 -11.97 -3.97
CA LEU A 204 -1.19 -10.52 -4.11
C LEU A 204 0.07 -9.86 -3.57
N VAL A 205 0.79 -9.14 -4.42
CA VAL A 205 1.97 -8.37 -4.00
C VAL A 205 1.59 -6.89 -3.88
N MET A 206 1.52 -6.41 -2.65
CA MET A 206 1.36 -4.97 -2.37
C MET A 206 2.72 -4.31 -2.48
N ILE A 207 2.84 -3.26 -3.29
CA ILE A 207 4.04 -2.44 -3.40
C ILE A 207 3.83 -1.14 -2.63
N HIS A 208 4.60 -0.96 -1.56
CA HIS A 208 4.48 0.17 -0.64
C HIS A 208 5.78 0.97 -0.55
N PRO A 209 5.77 2.30 -0.64
CA PRO A 209 6.96 3.13 -0.48
C PRO A 209 7.33 3.32 1.00
N ASN A 210 8.62 3.64 1.24
CA ASN A 210 9.12 4.06 2.55
C ASN A 210 10.11 5.21 2.41
N GLY A 211 9.65 6.33 1.82
CA GLY A 211 10.48 7.46 1.41
C GLY A 211 11.15 7.20 0.06
N PHE A 212 11.67 8.26 -0.55
CA PHE A 212 12.39 8.21 -1.83
C PHE A 212 13.89 8.06 -1.60
N THR A 213 14.52 7.09 -2.22
CA THR A 213 15.97 6.80 -2.03
C THR A 213 16.88 7.93 -2.44
N GLY A 214 16.52 8.73 -3.45
CA GLY A 214 17.20 9.97 -3.88
C GLY A 214 16.63 11.24 -3.25
N GLY A 215 16.19 11.17 -1.99
CA GLY A 215 15.39 12.21 -1.33
C GLY A 215 16.14 13.39 -0.71
N GLU A 216 17.40 13.67 -1.11
CA GLU A 216 18.21 14.76 -0.53
C GLU A 216 17.55 16.15 -0.60
N ARG A 217 16.64 16.33 -1.56
CA ARG A 217 15.87 17.58 -1.75
C ARG A 217 14.52 17.60 -1.04
N PHE A 218 14.17 16.54 -0.28
CA PHE A 218 12.83 16.34 0.28
C PHE A 218 12.80 16.43 1.80
N SER A 219 13.79 17.10 2.41
CA SER A 219 13.90 17.18 3.88
C SER A 219 12.85 18.04 4.54
N ASP A 220 12.31 19.05 3.84
CA ASP A 220 11.39 20.04 4.41
C ASP A 220 9.92 19.69 4.16
N TYR A 221 9.02 20.27 4.97
CA TYR A 221 7.56 20.23 4.78
C TYR A 221 6.97 18.81 4.61
N TYR A 222 7.60 17.81 5.21
CA TYR A 222 7.19 16.41 5.05
C TYR A 222 7.28 15.90 3.59
N PHE A 223 8.11 16.53 2.74
CA PHE A 223 8.25 16.14 1.33
C PHE A 223 8.81 14.73 1.15
N SER A 224 9.49 14.17 2.17
CA SER A 224 9.86 12.75 2.19
C SER A 224 8.65 11.81 2.02
N ASN A 225 7.47 12.22 2.51
CA ASN A 225 6.20 11.51 2.30
C ASN A 225 5.43 12.11 1.10
N VAL A 226 5.07 13.39 1.17
CA VAL A 226 4.14 14.05 0.23
C VAL A 226 4.61 13.93 -1.24
N ILE A 227 5.92 14.02 -1.47
CA ILE A 227 6.53 13.86 -2.80
C ILE A 227 7.21 12.50 -2.92
N GLY A 228 7.96 12.12 -1.89
CA GLY A 228 8.85 10.96 -1.93
C GLY A 228 8.10 9.64 -2.12
N ASN A 229 7.08 9.38 -1.33
CA ASN A 229 6.32 8.13 -1.42
C ASN A 229 5.67 7.92 -2.79
N PRO A 230 4.84 8.83 -3.33
CA PRO A 230 4.25 8.63 -4.65
C PRO A 230 5.29 8.62 -5.77
N LEU A 231 6.42 9.32 -5.63
CA LEU A 231 7.50 9.28 -6.61
C LEU A 231 8.21 7.92 -6.62
N GLU A 232 8.49 7.35 -5.45
CA GLU A 232 9.15 6.05 -5.34
C GLU A 232 8.29 4.92 -5.93
N THR A 233 6.98 4.93 -5.65
CA THR A 233 6.02 4.01 -6.30
C THR A 233 6.04 4.20 -7.82
N THR A 234 6.07 5.45 -8.29
CA THR A 234 6.14 5.77 -9.73
C THR A 234 7.40 5.16 -10.37
N VAL A 235 8.58 5.30 -9.74
CA VAL A 235 9.83 4.73 -10.23
C VAL A 235 9.77 3.21 -10.28
N ALA A 236 9.34 2.56 -9.20
CA ALA A 236 9.21 1.11 -9.13
C ALA A 236 8.32 0.54 -10.25
N LEU A 237 7.16 1.15 -10.48
CA LEU A 237 6.25 0.72 -11.54
C LEU A 237 6.84 0.90 -12.94
N HIS A 238 7.57 2.00 -13.18
CA HIS A 238 8.28 2.19 -14.45
C HIS A 238 9.29 1.07 -14.69
N HIS A 239 10.11 0.72 -13.70
CA HIS A 239 11.10 -0.36 -13.84
C HIS A 239 10.43 -1.72 -14.08
N LEU A 240 9.37 -2.07 -13.36
CA LEU A 240 8.63 -3.32 -13.57
C LEU A 240 8.02 -3.42 -14.97
N ILE A 241 7.54 -2.30 -15.52
CA ILE A 241 6.97 -2.25 -16.88
C ILE A 241 8.08 -2.33 -17.91
N PHE A 242 9.04 -1.38 -17.90
CA PHE A 242 10.04 -1.23 -18.96
C PHE A 242 11.07 -2.37 -19.01
N SER A 243 11.33 -3.05 -17.89
CA SER A 243 12.14 -4.27 -17.86
C SER A 243 11.49 -5.48 -18.55
N GLY A 244 10.18 -5.39 -18.85
CA GLY A 244 9.39 -6.51 -19.37
C GLY A 244 9.01 -7.55 -18.31
N THR A 245 9.12 -7.25 -17.02
CA THR A 245 8.72 -8.16 -15.94
C THR A 245 7.24 -8.53 -16.06
N LEU A 246 6.36 -7.55 -16.30
CA LEU A 246 4.92 -7.77 -16.47
C LEU A 246 4.53 -8.39 -17.82
N GLU A 247 5.43 -8.40 -18.80
CA GLU A 247 5.24 -9.18 -20.05
C GLU A 247 5.59 -10.66 -19.84
N ARG A 248 6.69 -10.93 -19.11
CA ARG A 248 7.13 -12.31 -18.83
C ARG A 248 6.24 -13.02 -17.81
N MET A 249 5.62 -12.25 -16.92
CA MET A 249 4.75 -12.74 -15.84
C MET A 249 3.39 -12.03 -15.91
N PRO A 250 2.53 -12.46 -16.85
CA PRO A 250 1.28 -11.77 -17.17
C PRO A 250 0.18 -11.91 -16.12
N ASP A 251 0.27 -12.90 -15.23
CA ASP A 251 -0.75 -13.24 -14.23
C ASP A 251 -0.40 -12.72 -12.83
N LEU A 252 0.72 -11.97 -12.69
CA LEU A 252 1.08 -11.31 -11.45
C LEU A 252 -0.04 -10.39 -10.96
N LYS A 253 -0.38 -10.52 -9.67
CA LYS A 253 -1.34 -9.67 -8.99
C LYS A 253 -0.58 -8.62 -8.18
N ILE A 254 -0.49 -7.41 -8.70
CA ILE A 254 0.18 -6.28 -8.04
C ILE A 254 -0.88 -5.28 -7.59
N LEU A 255 -0.81 -4.87 -6.31
CA LEU A 255 -1.51 -3.72 -5.75
C LEU A 255 -0.50 -2.61 -5.49
N ALA A 256 -0.56 -1.55 -6.29
CA ALA A 256 0.25 -0.36 -6.07
C ALA A 256 -0.55 0.66 -5.26
N VAL A 257 -0.07 0.94 -4.05
CA VAL A 257 -0.78 1.83 -3.11
C VAL A 257 -0.68 3.31 -3.48
N HIS A 258 -1.45 4.15 -2.79
CA HIS A 258 -1.53 5.60 -3.02
C HIS A 258 -1.88 5.93 -4.47
N GLY A 259 -2.88 5.20 -5.02
CA GLY A 259 -3.31 5.37 -6.40
C GLY A 259 -2.25 5.03 -7.44
N GLY A 260 -1.19 4.29 -7.07
CA GLY A 260 -0.05 3.99 -7.93
C GLY A 260 0.92 5.16 -8.13
N GLY A 261 0.94 6.12 -7.19
CA GLY A 261 1.79 7.31 -7.25
C GLY A 261 1.37 8.28 -8.38
N TYR A 262 2.35 8.83 -9.09
CA TYR A 262 2.07 9.78 -10.18
C TYR A 262 1.86 9.09 -11.53
N LEU A 263 2.26 7.82 -11.68
CA LEU A 263 2.28 7.16 -12.99
C LEU A 263 0.89 7.01 -13.62
N PRO A 264 -0.16 6.57 -12.90
CA PRO A 264 -1.50 6.42 -13.51
C PRO A 264 -2.05 7.73 -14.05
N ALA A 265 -1.80 8.85 -13.38
CA ALA A 265 -2.28 10.16 -13.80
C ALA A 265 -1.46 10.77 -14.97
N TYR A 266 -0.22 10.30 -15.20
CA TYR A 266 0.69 10.87 -16.19
C TYR A 266 1.14 9.86 -17.26
N SER A 267 0.37 8.80 -17.45
CA SER A 267 0.75 7.60 -18.23
C SER A 267 0.88 7.83 -19.75
N GLY A 268 0.26 8.85 -20.32
CA GLY A 268 0.41 9.13 -21.76
C GLY A 268 1.86 9.40 -22.21
N ARG A 269 2.69 9.92 -21.31
CA ARG A 269 4.10 10.20 -21.59
C ARG A 269 4.92 8.93 -21.83
N ILE A 270 4.63 7.83 -21.14
CA ILE A 270 5.37 6.58 -21.31
C ILE A 270 5.09 5.90 -22.65
N ASP A 271 3.84 5.94 -23.12
CA ASP A 271 3.48 5.41 -24.44
C ASP A 271 4.09 6.24 -25.56
N HIS A 272 4.12 7.56 -25.40
CA HIS A 272 4.78 8.43 -26.36
C HIS A 272 6.29 8.12 -26.47
N ALA A 273 6.97 7.96 -25.33
CA ALA A 273 8.40 7.60 -25.30
C ALA A 273 8.65 6.23 -25.93
N TRP A 274 7.80 5.24 -25.62
CA TRP A 274 7.85 3.89 -26.20
C TRP A 274 7.74 3.94 -27.75
N GLY A 275 6.82 4.75 -28.28
CA GLY A 275 6.65 4.90 -29.72
C GLY A 275 7.78 5.68 -30.42
N ALA A 276 8.45 6.59 -29.70
CA ALA A 276 9.43 7.53 -30.28
C ALA A 276 10.89 7.05 -30.15
N ARG A 277 11.21 6.11 -29.22
CA ARG A 277 12.59 5.79 -28.86
C ARG A 277 12.84 4.30 -28.78
N ARG A 278 13.95 3.83 -29.38
CA ARG A 278 14.32 2.41 -29.36
C ARG A 278 14.74 1.91 -27.96
N ASP A 279 15.35 2.75 -27.15
CA ASP A 279 15.73 2.44 -25.77
C ASP A 279 14.54 2.34 -24.83
N CYS A 280 13.39 2.90 -25.23
CA CYS A 280 12.13 2.78 -24.47
C CYS A 280 11.25 1.60 -24.90
N ASN A 281 11.44 1.04 -26.08
CA ASN A 281 10.61 -0.08 -26.57
C ASN A 281 11.36 -1.42 -26.69
N ALA A 282 12.65 -1.45 -26.38
CA ALA A 282 13.46 -2.66 -26.43
C ALA A 282 12.91 -3.71 -25.44
N GLY A 283 12.31 -4.78 -25.94
CA GLY A 283 11.76 -5.86 -25.11
C GLY A 283 10.29 -5.69 -24.70
N LEU A 284 9.61 -4.60 -25.11
CA LEU A 284 8.18 -4.42 -24.87
C LEU A 284 7.38 -4.53 -26.20
N PRO A 285 6.67 -5.66 -26.44
CA PRO A 285 5.87 -5.81 -27.66
C PRO A 285 4.60 -4.96 -27.67
N LYS A 286 4.17 -4.42 -26.54
CA LYS A 286 2.96 -3.59 -26.38
C LYS A 286 3.30 -2.28 -25.68
N PRO A 287 2.48 -1.23 -25.87
CA PRO A 287 2.67 0.04 -25.16
C PRO A 287 2.68 -0.16 -23.63
N PRO A 288 3.47 0.61 -22.88
CA PRO A 288 3.58 0.52 -21.43
C PRO A 288 2.25 0.57 -20.68
N THR A 289 1.28 1.38 -21.14
CA THR A 289 -0.06 1.45 -20.54
C THR A 289 -0.84 0.15 -20.65
N HIS A 290 -0.51 -0.76 -21.58
CA HIS A 290 -1.08 -2.10 -21.62
C HIS A 290 -0.77 -2.87 -20.34
N TYR A 291 0.45 -2.76 -19.84
CA TYR A 291 0.90 -3.43 -18.59
C TYR A 291 0.38 -2.70 -17.37
N LEU A 292 0.37 -1.37 -17.39
CA LEU A 292 -0.16 -0.55 -16.30
C LEU A 292 -1.64 -0.89 -16.01
N ARG A 293 -2.44 -1.20 -17.03
CA ARG A 293 -3.85 -1.63 -16.88
C ARG A 293 -4.02 -2.99 -16.20
N LYS A 294 -2.96 -3.78 -16.00
CA LYS A 294 -3.02 -5.05 -15.27
C LYS A 294 -2.91 -4.84 -13.77
N ILE A 295 -2.32 -3.74 -13.33
CA ILE A 295 -2.07 -3.38 -11.93
C ILE A 295 -3.36 -2.92 -11.25
N TYR A 296 -3.53 -3.26 -9.98
CA TYR A 296 -4.56 -2.75 -9.11
C TYR A 296 -4.05 -1.53 -8.36
N PHE A 297 -4.93 -0.58 -8.09
CA PHE A 297 -4.62 0.65 -7.35
C PHE A 297 -5.61 0.80 -6.20
N ASP A 298 -5.14 1.30 -5.05
CA ASP A 298 -6.04 1.76 -4.02
C ASP A 298 -6.59 3.16 -4.34
N ASN A 299 -7.53 3.63 -3.53
CA ASN A 299 -8.12 4.95 -3.63
C ASN A 299 -7.53 5.96 -2.64
N VAL A 300 -6.36 5.71 -2.03
CA VAL A 300 -5.73 6.65 -1.09
C VAL A 300 -5.10 7.81 -1.88
N VAL A 301 -5.97 8.59 -2.51
CA VAL A 301 -5.62 9.76 -3.36
C VAL A 301 -6.21 11.06 -2.84
N PHE A 302 -6.98 11.00 -1.75
CA PHE A 302 -7.54 12.15 -0.99
C PHE A 302 -8.41 13.12 -1.81
N SER A 303 -8.76 12.77 -3.03
CA SER A 303 -9.60 13.60 -3.90
C SER A 303 -10.60 12.76 -4.67
N PRO A 304 -11.91 13.04 -4.55
CA PRO A 304 -12.95 12.35 -5.33
C PRO A 304 -12.72 12.44 -6.84
N HIS A 305 -12.17 13.56 -7.29
CA HIS A 305 -11.82 13.77 -8.70
C HIS A 305 -10.73 12.81 -9.20
N GLN A 306 -9.70 12.56 -8.37
CA GLN A 306 -8.64 11.61 -8.74
C GLN A 306 -9.16 10.17 -8.76
N LEU A 307 -10.04 9.80 -7.81
CA LEU A 307 -10.70 8.51 -7.82
C LEU A 307 -11.59 8.33 -9.06
N GLU A 308 -12.40 9.35 -9.42
CA GLU A 308 -13.18 9.35 -10.66
C GLU A 308 -12.29 9.12 -11.90
N TYR A 309 -11.16 9.81 -11.95
CA TYR A 309 -10.18 9.65 -13.03
C TYR A 309 -9.62 8.22 -13.10
N LEU A 310 -9.19 7.65 -11.98
CA LEU A 310 -8.66 6.29 -11.92
C LEU A 310 -9.68 5.27 -12.43
N VAL A 311 -10.92 5.36 -11.96
CA VAL A 311 -12.00 4.47 -12.41
C VAL A 311 -12.29 4.65 -13.90
N LYS A 312 -12.33 5.87 -14.40
CA LYS A 312 -12.57 6.17 -15.82
C LYS A 312 -11.49 5.60 -16.75
N VAL A 313 -10.22 5.62 -16.32
CA VAL A 313 -9.08 5.22 -17.15
C VAL A 313 -8.75 3.74 -17.02
N TYR A 314 -8.84 3.19 -15.82
CA TYR A 314 -8.41 1.82 -15.53
C TYR A 314 -9.55 0.84 -15.30
N GLY A 315 -10.75 1.33 -15.04
CA GLY A 315 -11.93 0.53 -14.72
C GLY A 315 -12.09 0.29 -13.20
N ALA A 316 -13.32 0.23 -12.73
CA ALA A 316 -13.64 -0.02 -11.33
C ALA A 316 -13.17 -1.41 -10.83
N ASP A 317 -12.95 -2.35 -11.75
CA ASP A 317 -12.41 -3.68 -11.48
C ASP A 317 -10.88 -3.71 -11.25
N LYS A 318 -10.22 -2.55 -11.33
CA LYS A 318 -8.80 -2.34 -11.02
C LYS A 318 -8.58 -1.41 -9.82
N ILE A 319 -9.63 -0.83 -9.28
CA ILE A 319 -9.54 0.08 -8.13
C ILE A 319 -10.13 -0.62 -6.91
N VAL A 320 -9.43 -0.52 -5.79
CA VAL A 320 -9.88 -1.03 -4.49
C VAL A 320 -9.92 0.10 -3.46
N MET A 321 -10.84 0.00 -2.50
CA MET A 321 -10.85 0.90 -1.36
C MET A 321 -9.67 0.56 -0.45
N GLY A 322 -8.97 1.59 0.03
CA GLY A 322 -7.89 1.53 1.00
C GLY A 322 -7.93 2.71 1.95
N THR A 323 -7.36 2.57 3.13
CA THR A 323 -7.34 3.63 4.13
C THR A 323 -5.97 4.15 4.48
N ASP A 324 -4.91 3.34 4.40
CA ASP A 324 -3.59 3.60 4.98
C ASP A 324 -3.63 3.75 6.53
N TYR A 325 -4.69 3.16 7.16
CA TYR A 325 -4.89 3.24 8.61
C TYR A 325 -3.80 2.48 9.39
N PRO A 326 -3.22 3.04 10.46
CA PRO A 326 -3.59 4.25 11.18
C PRO A 326 -2.59 5.41 11.02
N TYR A 327 -2.03 5.61 9.84
CA TYR A 327 -1.08 6.69 9.62
C TYR A 327 -1.75 8.08 9.61
N ASP A 328 -0.93 9.15 9.69
CA ASP A 328 -1.39 10.53 9.60
C ASP A 328 -1.94 10.89 8.21
N MET A 329 -1.50 10.15 7.19
CA MET A 329 -2.01 10.27 5.83
C MET A 329 -3.17 9.29 5.55
N ALA A 330 -3.79 8.71 6.59
CA ALA A 330 -4.91 7.81 6.40
C ALA A 330 -6.20 8.54 5.98
N ASP A 331 -7.02 7.88 5.17
CA ASP A 331 -8.40 8.28 4.91
C ASP A 331 -9.31 7.68 5.98
N TYR A 332 -9.80 8.51 6.90
CA TYR A 332 -10.68 8.09 8.01
C TYR A 332 -12.15 7.98 7.61
N ASP A 333 -12.52 8.35 6.39
CA ASP A 333 -13.87 8.15 5.85
C ASP A 333 -13.82 7.63 4.40
N PRO A 334 -13.26 6.41 4.20
CA PRO A 334 -13.03 5.86 2.86
C PRO A 334 -14.34 5.58 2.11
N VAL A 335 -15.42 5.28 2.83
CA VAL A 335 -16.73 5.03 2.22
C VAL A 335 -17.30 6.32 1.62
N GLU A 336 -17.20 7.45 2.34
CA GLU A 336 -17.61 8.75 1.79
C GLU A 336 -16.73 9.19 0.64
N HIS A 337 -15.44 8.87 0.68
CA HIS A 337 -14.54 9.12 -0.44
C HIS A 337 -15.05 8.42 -1.72
N VAL A 338 -15.40 7.15 -1.63
CA VAL A 338 -15.94 6.40 -2.77
C VAL A 338 -17.29 6.97 -3.23
N ILE A 339 -18.19 7.31 -2.32
CA ILE A 339 -19.51 7.89 -2.63
C ILE A 339 -19.35 9.25 -3.33
N SER A 340 -18.49 10.12 -2.80
CA SER A 340 -18.29 11.48 -3.29
C SER A 340 -17.65 11.56 -4.68
N ALA A 341 -17.02 10.47 -5.17
CA ALA A 341 -16.49 10.39 -6.53
C ALA A 341 -17.58 10.38 -7.60
N GLY A 342 -18.86 10.18 -7.24
CA GLY A 342 -19.98 10.26 -8.16
C GLY A 342 -19.98 9.19 -9.24
N LEU A 343 -19.47 8.00 -8.91
CA LEU A 343 -19.42 6.84 -9.78
C LEU A 343 -20.83 6.25 -9.99
N SER A 344 -21.00 5.38 -10.99
CA SER A 344 -22.21 4.58 -11.10
C SER A 344 -22.39 3.68 -9.86
N ALA A 345 -23.60 3.29 -9.52
CA ALA A 345 -23.86 2.39 -8.38
C ALA A 345 -23.05 1.08 -8.50
N GLY A 346 -22.94 0.53 -9.71
CA GLY A 346 -22.15 -0.68 -9.97
C GLY A 346 -20.65 -0.47 -9.77
N ASP A 347 -20.10 0.65 -10.19
CA ASP A 347 -18.69 0.96 -10.01
C ASP A 347 -18.37 1.31 -8.56
N THR A 348 -19.27 2.05 -7.88
CA THR A 348 -19.21 2.29 -6.43
C THR A 348 -19.10 0.97 -5.65
N ALA A 349 -19.98 -0.01 -5.93
CA ALA A 349 -19.94 -1.30 -5.28
C ALA A 349 -18.66 -2.10 -5.56
N LYS A 350 -18.13 -2.03 -6.79
CA LYS A 350 -16.85 -2.66 -7.14
C LYS A 350 -15.70 -2.04 -6.35
N VAL A 351 -15.56 -0.71 -6.37
CA VAL A 351 -14.47 0.01 -5.69
C VAL A 351 -14.55 -0.21 -4.18
N ALA A 352 -15.76 -0.09 -3.59
CA ALA A 352 -15.94 -0.23 -2.16
C ALA A 352 -15.58 -1.61 -1.61
N GLY A 353 -15.73 -2.68 -2.43
CA GLY A 353 -15.43 -4.02 -1.92
C GLY A 353 -15.51 -5.15 -2.95
N GLY A 354 -16.28 -5.03 -4.04
CA GLY A 354 -16.47 -6.12 -5.00
C GLY A 354 -15.17 -6.57 -5.68
N THR A 355 -14.31 -5.62 -6.09
CA THR A 355 -12.99 -5.92 -6.66
C THR A 355 -12.09 -6.60 -5.63
N ALA A 356 -12.11 -6.11 -4.39
CA ALA A 356 -11.35 -6.69 -3.28
C ALA A 356 -11.84 -8.11 -2.93
N ALA A 357 -13.17 -8.33 -2.86
CA ALA A 357 -13.75 -9.65 -2.59
C ALA A 357 -13.25 -10.70 -3.59
N ARG A 358 -13.27 -10.36 -4.89
CA ARG A 358 -12.74 -11.24 -5.94
C ARG A 358 -11.24 -11.52 -5.77
N LEU A 359 -10.42 -10.48 -5.49
CA LEU A 359 -8.98 -10.66 -5.28
C LEU A 359 -8.64 -11.55 -4.09
N LEU A 360 -9.43 -11.45 -3.02
CA LEU A 360 -9.21 -12.19 -1.78
C LEU A 360 -9.92 -13.56 -1.75
N GLY A 361 -10.75 -13.87 -2.77
CA GLY A 361 -11.56 -15.11 -2.79
C GLY A 361 -12.62 -15.12 -1.68
N LEU A 362 -13.33 -13.99 -1.48
CA LEU A 362 -14.37 -13.81 -0.46
C LEU A 362 -15.78 -13.71 -1.07
N GLU A 363 -15.94 -14.08 -2.34
CA GLU A 363 -17.24 -14.10 -3.04
C GLU A 363 -18.12 -15.24 -2.54
#